data_7f9b97fe3fe01a4f0d540d41bf9ceb2d
#
_entry.id   7f9b97fe3fe01a4f0d540d41bf9ceb2d
#
_cell.length_a   1.000
_cell.length_b   1.000
_cell.length_c   1.000
_cell.angle_alpha   90.00
_cell.angle_beta   90.00
_cell.angle_gamma   90.00
#
_symmetry.space_group_name_H-M   'P 1'
#
loop_
_entity.id
_entity.type
_entity.pdbx_description
1 polymer ?
#
loop_
_entity_poly.entity_id
_entity_poly.type
_entity_poly.pdbx_seq_one_letter_code
_entity_poly.pdbx_strand_id
1 'polypeptide(L)'
;MKNPREMTGLDFLKAMIEGHIPPASISKTIPMQPTEISEGSVTFKAQADHNHLNPLGGVHGGFAATVLDSVTGCAVHTMLPAGVGYGTIDLNVKMCRPLPQNQVLIATGKVINLSKNLGISEGKITDEEGKLYAYATATCMIIRP
;
A
#
# COMPACT_ATOMS: atom_id res chain seq x y z
N MET A 1 3.61 25.87 -2.07
CA MET A 1 3.61 24.38 -1.94
C MET A 1 5.03 23.88 -2.19
N LYS A 2 5.55 23.03 -1.32
CA LYS A 2 6.88 22.44 -1.54
C LYS A 2 6.85 21.55 -2.79
N ASN A 3 7.94 21.54 -3.53
CA ASN A 3 8.12 20.61 -4.64
C ASN A 3 8.03 19.17 -4.08
N PRO A 4 7.22 18.28 -4.66
CA PRO A 4 7.12 16.89 -4.20
C PRO A 4 8.47 16.18 -4.02
N ARG A 5 9.46 16.52 -4.85
CA ARG A 5 10.82 15.97 -4.76
C ARG A 5 11.62 16.44 -3.53
N GLU A 6 11.15 17.50 -2.89
CA GLU A 6 11.77 18.09 -1.69
C GLU A 6 11.04 17.71 -0.40
N MET A 7 10.00 16.89 -0.52
CA MET A 7 9.24 16.38 0.62
C MET A 7 9.86 15.10 1.15
N THR A 8 9.80 14.91 2.47
CA THR A 8 10.02 13.57 3.04
C THR A 8 8.91 12.65 2.57
N GLY A 9 9.14 11.33 2.59
CA GLY A 9 8.08 10.38 2.23
C GLY A 9 6.83 10.53 3.08
N LEU A 10 7.00 10.81 4.38
CA LEU A 10 5.89 11.07 5.29
C LEU A 10 5.07 12.29 4.88
N ASP A 11 5.72 13.41 4.61
CA ASP A 11 5.03 14.64 4.18
C ASP A 11 4.35 14.48 2.83
N PHE A 12 4.99 13.76 1.91
CA PHE A 12 4.43 13.44 0.59
C PHE A 12 3.12 12.67 0.70
N LEU A 13 3.08 11.61 1.50
CA LEU A 13 1.89 10.80 1.68
C LEU A 13 0.78 11.53 2.45
N LYS A 14 1.13 12.36 3.42
CA LYS A 14 0.17 13.23 4.10
C LYS A 14 -0.43 14.25 3.15
N ALA A 15 0.38 14.87 2.30
CA ALA A 15 -0.11 15.79 1.27
C ALA A 15 -1.06 15.12 0.27
N MET A 16 -0.86 13.83 0.00
CA MET A 16 -1.77 13.05 -0.83
C MET A 16 -3.14 12.88 -0.17
N ILE A 17 -3.20 12.57 1.14
CA ILE A 17 -4.46 12.51 1.89
C ILE A 17 -5.18 13.85 1.87
N GLU A 18 -4.44 14.94 2.01
CA GLU A 18 -4.97 16.31 2.01
C GLU A 18 -5.39 16.81 0.62
N GLY A 19 -5.15 16.03 -0.43
CA GLY A 19 -5.52 16.39 -1.80
C GLY A 19 -4.56 17.34 -2.50
N HIS A 20 -3.40 17.63 -1.92
CA HIS A 20 -2.38 18.51 -2.51
C HIS A 20 -1.50 17.79 -3.54
N ILE A 21 -1.45 16.48 -3.48
CA ILE A 21 -0.75 15.61 -4.42
C ILE A 21 -1.77 14.60 -4.95
N PRO A 22 -1.84 14.39 -6.28
CA PRO A 22 -2.76 13.40 -6.84
C PRO A 22 -2.36 11.99 -6.41
N PRO A 23 -3.35 11.09 -6.21
CA PRO A 23 -3.06 9.69 -5.93
C PRO A 23 -2.38 9.02 -7.14
N ALA A 24 -1.71 7.89 -6.89
CA ALA A 24 -1.15 7.08 -7.96
C ALA A 24 -2.27 6.66 -8.93
N SER A 25 -2.00 6.74 -10.24
CA SER A 25 -3.01 6.45 -11.28
C SER A 25 -3.61 5.05 -11.16
N ILE A 26 -2.85 4.09 -10.64
CA ILE A 26 -3.33 2.71 -10.43
C ILE A 26 -4.53 2.65 -9.48
N SER A 27 -4.69 3.62 -8.58
CA SER A 27 -5.82 3.67 -7.67
C SER A 27 -7.17 3.91 -8.35
N LYS A 28 -7.16 4.33 -9.61
CA LYS A 28 -8.37 4.42 -10.45
C LYS A 28 -8.78 3.06 -11.00
N THR A 29 -7.82 2.18 -11.25
CA THR A 29 -8.04 0.83 -11.76
C THR A 29 -8.30 -0.16 -10.63
N ILE A 30 -7.53 -0.05 -9.57
CA ILE A 30 -7.65 -0.84 -8.33
C ILE A 30 -8.02 0.16 -7.22
N PRO A 31 -9.34 0.32 -6.93
CA PRO A 31 -9.81 1.35 -6.01
C PRO A 31 -9.23 1.21 -4.62
N MET A 32 -8.40 2.15 -4.25
CA MET A 32 -7.79 2.24 -2.93
C MET A 32 -7.41 3.69 -2.63
N GLN A 33 -7.40 4.05 -1.37
CA GLN A 33 -7.00 5.38 -0.93
C GLN A 33 -6.39 5.34 0.46
N PRO A 34 -5.32 6.12 0.71
CA PRO A 34 -4.77 6.24 2.05
C PRO A 34 -5.75 6.97 2.96
N THR A 35 -5.88 6.49 4.19
CA THR A 35 -6.72 7.10 5.23
C THR A 35 -5.93 7.55 6.44
N GLU A 36 -4.86 6.84 6.78
CA GLU A 36 -4.00 7.18 7.91
C GLU A 36 -2.54 6.95 7.53
N ILE A 37 -1.71 7.94 7.82
CA ILE A 37 -0.27 7.87 7.55
C ILE A 37 0.48 8.32 8.81
N SER A 38 1.40 7.48 9.27
CA SER A 38 2.35 7.79 10.31
C SER A 38 3.71 7.16 9.98
N GLU A 39 4.75 7.56 10.69
CA GLU A 39 6.07 7.01 10.44
C GLU A 39 6.11 5.50 10.63
N GLY A 40 6.44 4.77 9.57
CA GLY A 40 6.52 3.31 9.55
C GLY A 40 5.18 2.57 9.45
N SER A 41 4.06 3.30 9.31
CA SER A 41 2.73 2.66 9.27
C SER A 41 1.76 3.44 8.39
N VAL A 42 1.00 2.71 7.58
CA VAL A 42 -0.04 3.29 6.73
C VAL A 42 -1.31 2.44 6.80
N THR A 43 -2.45 3.10 6.63
CA THR A 43 -3.75 2.46 6.48
C THR A 43 -4.42 2.98 5.23
N PHE A 44 -4.91 2.04 4.41
CA PHE A 44 -5.70 2.34 3.21
C PHE A 44 -7.07 1.70 3.34
N LYS A 45 -8.04 2.28 2.64
CA LYS A 45 -9.30 1.60 2.31
C LYS A 45 -9.26 1.14 0.87
N ALA A 46 -9.77 -0.06 0.62
CA ALA A 46 -9.86 -0.64 -0.73
C ALA A 46 -11.20 -1.34 -0.90
N GLN A 47 -11.71 -1.34 -2.12
CA GLN A 47 -12.99 -1.99 -2.43
C GLN A 47 -12.95 -2.55 -3.84
N ALA A 48 -13.10 -3.87 -3.96
CA ALA A 48 -13.22 -4.54 -5.25
C ALA A 48 -14.67 -4.51 -5.75
N ASP A 49 -14.84 -4.50 -7.06
CA ASP A 49 -16.13 -4.58 -7.71
C ASP A 49 -16.09 -5.52 -8.92
N HIS A 50 -17.11 -5.46 -9.77
CA HIS A 50 -17.24 -6.32 -10.95
C HIS A 50 -16.13 -6.15 -11.99
N ASN A 51 -15.28 -5.13 -11.90
CA ASN A 51 -14.13 -4.92 -12.79
C ASN A 51 -12.88 -5.70 -12.35
N HIS A 52 -12.92 -6.40 -11.22
CA HIS A 52 -11.75 -7.00 -10.58
C HIS A 52 -11.85 -8.51 -10.44
N LEU A 53 -12.63 -9.17 -11.31
CA LEU A 53 -12.94 -10.58 -11.17
C LEU A 53 -12.01 -11.46 -11.99
N ASN A 54 -11.79 -12.68 -11.52
CA ASN A 54 -11.15 -13.75 -12.24
C ASN A 54 -12.19 -14.47 -13.16
N PRO A 55 -11.78 -15.42 -14.02
CA PRO A 55 -12.72 -16.09 -14.91
C PRO A 55 -13.84 -16.87 -14.21
N LEU A 56 -13.66 -17.24 -12.96
CA LEU A 56 -14.66 -17.96 -12.17
C LEU A 56 -15.63 -17.05 -11.42
N GLY A 57 -15.46 -15.73 -11.54
CA GLY A 57 -16.35 -14.73 -10.96
C GLY A 57 -16.00 -14.29 -9.53
N GLY A 58 -14.89 -14.77 -8.97
CA GLY A 58 -14.37 -14.27 -7.70
C GLY A 58 -13.41 -13.10 -7.91
N VAL A 59 -13.13 -12.33 -6.86
CA VAL A 59 -12.15 -11.25 -6.94
C VAL A 59 -10.78 -11.82 -7.25
N HIS A 60 -10.14 -11.30 -8.28
CA HIS A 60 -8.82 -11.73 -8.71
C HIS A 60 -7.79 -11.49 -7.61
N GLY A 61 -6.92 -12.47 -7.36
CA GLY A 61 -5.84 -12.33 -6.36
C GLY A 61 -4.87 -11.19 -6.64
N GLY A 62 -4.73 -10.77 -7.89
CA GLY A 62 -3.96 -9.60 -8.28
C GLY A 62 -4.48 -8.29 -7.67
N PHE A 63 -5.77 -8.21 -7.35
CA PHE A 63 -6.33 -7.07 -6.61
C PHE A 63 -5.68 -6.97 -5.24
N ALA A 64 -5.70 -8.05 -4.47
CA ALA A 64 -5.07 -8.10 -3.15
C ALA A 64 -3.57 -7.83 -3.23
N ALA A 65 -2.87 -8.41 -4.20
CA ALA A 65 -1.44 -8.21 -4.39
C ALA A 65 -1.10 -6.73 -4.65
N THR A 66 -1.89 -6.04 -5.48
CA THR A 66 -1.68 -4.62 -5.77
C THR A 66 -1.89 -3.75 -4.53
N VAL A 67 -2.95 -4.00 -3.77
CA VAL A 67 -3.23 -3.27 -2.53
C VAL A 67 -2.12 -3.50 -1.51
N LEU A 68 -1.67 -4.74 -1.37
CA LEU A 68 -0.61 -5.10 -0.42
C LEU A 68 0.75 -4.50 -0.83
N ASP A 69 1.07 -4.48 -2.13
CA ASP A 69 2.26 -3.78 -2.62
C ASP A 69 2.22 -2.29 -2.27
N SER A 70 1.07 -1.67 -2.44
CA SER A 70 0.88 -0.25 -2.13
C SER A 70 1.09 0.06 -0.66
N VAL A 71 0.48 -0.69 0.25
CA VAL A 71 0.61 -0.40 1.70
C VAL A 71 1.99 -0.75 2.25
N THR A 72 2.61 -1.83 1.77
CA THR A 72 3.96 -2.20 2.21
C THR A 72 5.00 -1.21 1.71
N GLY A 73 4.92 -0.81 0.45
CA GLY A 73 5.81 0.20 -0.13
C GLY A 73 5.63 1.58 0.48
N CYS A 74 4.39 2.03 0.65
CA CYS A 74 4.10 3.30 1.30
C CYS A 74 4.58 3.34 2.76
N ALA A 75 4.47 2.24 3.49
CA ALA A 75 5.01 2.16 4.85
C ALA A 75 6.52 2.45 4.87
N VAL A 76 7.27 1.85 3.96
CA VAL A 76 8.72 2.13 3.82
C VAL A 76 8.92 3.60 3.43
N HIS A 77 8.15 4.11 2.48
CA HIS A 77 8.27 5.50 2.01
C HIS A 77 8.13 6.51 3.15
N THR A 78 7.25 6.26 4.12
CA THR A 78 7.07 7.16 5.28
C THR A 78 8.35 7.41 6.07
N MET A 79 9.33 6.52 5.98
CA MET A 79 10.58 6.59 6.74
C MET A 79 11.75 7.15 5.94
N LEU A 80 11.53 7.53 4.67
CA LEU A 80 12.59 7.98 3.77
C LEU A 80 12.71 9.50 3.77
N PRO A 81 13.96 10.03 3.77
CA PRO A 81 14.18 11.45 3.66
C PRO A 81 13.82 11.99 2.27
N ALA A 82 13.78 13.31 2.14
CA ALA A 82 13.50 13.96 0.87
C ALA A 82 14.49 13.52 -0.23
N GLY A 83 13.95 13.29 -1.43
CA GLY A 83 14.74 12.86 -2.60
C GLY A 83 15.10 11.38 -2.63
N VAL A 84 14.77 10.62 -1.58
CA VAL A 84 15.03 9.17 -1.53
C VAL A 84 13.76 8.43 -1.85
N GLY A 85 13.82 7.52 -2.82
CA GLY A 85 12.71 6.68 -3.23
C GLY A 85 12.94 5.22 -2.88
N TYR A 86 12.05 4.38 -3.38
CA TYR A 86 12.12 2.94 -3.17
C TYR A 86 11.57 2.20 -4.39
N GLY A 87 11.91 0.93 -4.50
CA GLY A 87 11.29 0.00 -5.43
C GLY A 87 11.10 -1.35 -4.76
N THR A 88 9.91 -1.90 -4.84
CA THR A 88 9.63 -3.26 -4.33
C THR A 88 10.39 -4.28 -5.19
N ILE A 89 11.24 -5.09 -4.56
CA ILE A 89 12.00 -6.13 -5.23
C ILE A 89 11.54 -7.55 -4.87
N ASP A 90 10.72 -7.67 -3.85
CA ASP A 90 10.13 -8.94 -3.44
C ASP A 90 8.78 -8.66 -2.76
N LEU A 91 7.77 -9.41 -3.14
CA LEU A 91 6.44 -9.35 -2.55
C LEU A 91 5.91 -10.77 -2.42
N ASN A 92 5.74 -11.24 -1.19
CA ASN A 92 5.18 -12.55 -0.89
C ASN A 92 3.77 -12.38 -0.33
N VAL A 93 2.77 -12.89 -1.05
CA VAL A 93 1.36 -12.74 -0.68
C VAL A 93 0.77 -14.09 -0.29
N LYS A 94 0.06 -14.12 0.83
CA LYS A 94 -0.77 -15.23 1.27
C LYS A 94 -2.24 -14.83 1.13
N MET A 95 -2.95 -15.53 0.27
CA MET A 95 -4.40 -15.37 0.09
C MET A 95 -5.11 -16.28 1.08
N CYS A 96 -5.59 -15.72 2.20
CA CYS A 96 -6.18 -16.49 3.27
C CYS A 96 -7.66 -16.80 3.04
N ARG A 97 -8.37 -15.87 2.40
CA ARG A 97 -9.81 -15.96 2.08
C ARG A 97 -10.10 -15.22 0.78
N PRO A 98 -11.13 -15.63 0.01
CA PRO A 98 -11.62 -14.84 -1.12
C PRO A 98 -12.04 -13.43 -0.68
N LEU A 99 -11.56 -12.41 -1.38
CA LEU A 99 -11.99 -11.04 -1.11
C LEU A 99 -13.45 -10.85 -1.52
N PRO A 100 -14.27 -10.18 -0.69
CA PRO A 100 -15.64 -9.86 -1.05
C PRO A 100 -15.69 -8.72 -2.07
N GLN A 101 -16.73 -8.71 -2.89
CA GLN A 101 -17.05 -7.58 -3.77
C GLN A 101 -17.90 -6.55 -3.01
N ASN A 102 -17.75 -5.29 -3.41
CA ASN A 102 -18.62 -4.18 -2.95
C ASN A 102 -18.63 -4.01 -1.42
N GLN A 103 -17.55 -4.39 -0.79
CA GLN A 103 -17.36 -4.24 0.66
C GLN A 103 -16.04 -3.51 0.89
N VAL A 104 -16.08 -2.50 1.77
CA VAL A 104 -14.87 -1.78 2.17
C VAL A 104 -13.95 -2.69 2.97
N LEU A 105 -12.71 -2.78 2.53
CA LEU A 105 -11.65 -3.51 3.20
C LEU A 105 -10.61 -2.54 3.74
N ILE A 106 -9.97 -2.93 4.83
CA ILE A 106 -8.90 -2.16 5.47
C ILE A 106 -7.57 -2.82 5.15
N ALA A 107 -6.68 -2.07 4.52
CA ALA A 107 -5.32 -2.54 4.24
C ALA A 107 -4.33 -1.75 5.10
N THR A 108 -3.46 -2.45 5.80
CA THR A 108 -2.44 -1.83 6.64
C THR A 108 -1.06 -2.29 6.21
N GLY A 109 -0.10 -1.37 6.22
CA GLY A 109 1.30 -1.66 5.99
C GLY A 109 2.12 -1.17 7.18
N LYS A 110 3.11 -1.95 7.58
CA LYS A 110 3.98 -1.63 8.70
C LYS A 110 5.41 -2.04 8.40
N VAL A 111 6.35 -1.14 8.65
CA VAL A 111 7.79 -1.43 8.53
C VAL A 111 8.21 -2.38 9.65
N ILE A 112 8.87 -3.46 9.27
CA ILE A 112 9.49 -4.42 10.19
C ILE A 112 10.92 -3.98 10.49
N ASN A 113 11.68 -3.62 9.43
CA ASN A 113 13.06 -3.20 9.54
C ASN A 113 13.45 -2.31 8.37
N LEU A 114 14.16 -1.24 8.67
CA LEU A 114 14.79 -0.37 7.68
C LEU A 114 16.29 -0.36 7.90
N SER A 115 17.05 -0.74 6.88
CA SER A 115 18.50 -0.65 6.86
C SER A 115 18.95 0.32 5.78
N LYS A 116 20.25 0.43 5.55
CA LYS A 116 20.79 1.40 4.58
C LYS A 116 20.20 1.24 3.17
N ASN A 117 20.07 0.00 2.70
CA ASN A 117 19.69 -0.29 1.31
C ASN A 117 18.34 -1.00 1.16
N LEU A 118 17.78 -1.54 2.24
CA LEU A 118 16.57 -2.34 2.21
C LEU A 118 15.56 -1.88 3.27
N GLY A 119 14.29 -1.83 2.86
CA GLY A 119 13.17 -1.69 3.76
C GLY A 119 12.33 -2.96 3.72
N ILE A 120 12.11 -3.58 4.86
CA ILE A 120 11.28 -4.78 5.00
C ILE A 120 10.00 -4.38 5.72
N SER A 121 8.87 -4.76 5.14
CA SER A 121 7.56 -4.42 5.67
C SER A 121 6.60 -5.59 5.59
N GLU A 122 5.52 -5.50 6.33
CA GLU A 122 4.40 -6.43 6.26
C GLU A 122 3.11 -5.68 6.00
N GLY A 123 2.15 -6.36 5.39
CA GLY A 123 0.84 -5.81 5.10
C GLY A 123 -0.25 -6.84 5.31
N LYS A 124 -1.45 -6.37 5.58
CA LYS A 124 -2.62 -7.23 5.68
C LYS A 124 -3.86 -6.52 5.17
N ILE A 125 -4.79 -7.32 4.66
CA ILE A 125 -6.13 -6.87 4.27
C ILE A 125 -7.13 -7.55 5.21
N THR A 126 -7.93 -6.75 5.89
CA THR A 126 -8.97 -7.20 6.79
C THR A 126 -10.31 -6.54 6.44
N ASP A 127 -11.41 -7.06 6.94
CA ASP A 127 -12.66 -6.30 6.97
C ASP A 127 -12.67 -5.35 8.18
N GLU A 128 -13.76 -4.61 8.35
CA GLU A 128 -13.90 -3.65 9.46
C GLU A 128 -13.99 -4.33 10.83
N GLU A 129 -14.26 -5.63 10.87
CA GLU A 129 -14.31 -6.44 12.10
C GLU A 129 -12.97 -7.12 12.41
N GLY A 130 -11.97 -6.94 11.53
CA GLY A 130 -10.64 -7.50 11.73
C GLY A 130 -10.42 -8.91 11.16
N LYS A 131 -11.38 -9.45 10.39
CA LYS A 131 -11.23 -10.74 9.73
C LYS A 131 -10.14 -10.66 8.64
N LEU A 132 -9.15 -11.53 8.70
CA LEU A 132 -8.02 -11.52 7.77
C LEU A 132 -8.38 -12.16 6.43
N TYR A 133 -8.15 -11.44 5.34
CA TYR A 133 -8.33 -11.93 3.97
C TYR A 133 -7.02 -12.22 3.26
N ALA A 134 -6.02 -11.38 3.44
CA ALA A 134 -4.71 -11.56 2.81
C ALA A 134 -3.60 -10.95 3.67
N TYR A 135 -2.41 -11.48 3.54
CA TYR A 135 -1.22 -11.05 4.27
C TYR A 135 -0.02 -11.05 3.32
N ALA A 136 0.88 -10.10 3.50
CA ALA A 136 2.10 -10.05 2.71
C ALA A 136 3.30 -9.60 3.53
N THR A 137 4.46 -10.03 3.06
CA THR A 137 5.74 -9.41 3.40
C THR A 137 6.36 -8.86 2.13
N ALA A 138 7.08 -7.75 2.24
CA ALA A 138 7.73 -7.11 1.11
C ALA A 138 9.13 -6.66 1.47
N THR A 139 10.00 -6.68 0.47
CA THR A 139 11.32 -6.07 0.54
C THR A 139 11.40 -4.98 -0.50
N CYS A 140 11.74 -3.78 -0.07
CA CYS A 140 11.96 -2.62 -0.92
C CYS A 140 13.43 -2.27 -0.97
N MET A 141 13.94 -2.02 -2.17
CA MET A 141 15.26 -1.43 -2.34
C MET A 141 15.16 0.08 -2.18
N ILE A 142 16.05 0.66 -1.38
CA ILE A 142 16.10 2.12 -1.19
C ILE A 142 16.92 2.73 -2.32
N ILE A 143 16.32 3.72 -3.00
CA ILE A 143 16.89 4.34 -4.19
C ILE A 143 17.28 5.78 -3.84
N ARG A 144 18.59 6.02 -3.79
CA ARG A 144 19.13 7.36 -3.57
C ARG A 144 19.52 8.01 -4.88
N PRO A 145 19.46 9.37 -4.96
CA PRO A 145 19.91 10.09 -6.13
C PRO A 145 21.41 9.97 -6.38
#